data_e9da05539000e04bdf51bfea726a6472
#
_entry.id   e9da05539000e04bdf51bfea726a6472
#
_cell.length_a   1.000
_cell.length_b   1.000
_cell.length_c   1.000
_cell.angle_alpha   90.00
_cell.angle_beta   90.00
_cell.angle_gamma   90.00
#
_symmetry.space_group_name_H-M   'P 1'
#
loop_
_entity.id
_entity.type
_entity.pdbx_description
1 polymer ?
#
loop_
_entity_poly.entity_id
_entity_poly.type
_entity_poly.pdbx_seq_one_letter_code
_entity_poly.pdbx_strand_id
1 'polypeptide(L)'
;MCIRDRGNSLYDIDSTNMNQVYIGLEAGTHKTKRAVNSTRSLVLTYENKLINALFHSSSAGMTENSQDVWKNKYPYLSSVKDFDKNNPKLRWNQKFSKSQLQKLFPRIGGINKIEILNVTSTGRVKNVRIHGDFGTDQISGVDIRKKMNLKSTLVRFKFVEDNEFKSLNDTPKLLSTNGLENEPLTHIVRVGDTLIVIADQYDVSVEEIVALNNIKDSSIIKIGQRLLVPRNPLNSSSSPAKILVVSGFGSGHGVGMSQWGAKHMANQGAKAKTILKHFYKGVEIKPFKKYFL
;
A
#
# COMPACT_ATOMS: atom_id res chain seq x y z
N MET A 1 21.66 10.24 -1.68
CA MET A 1 20.34 10.80 -1.31
C MET A 1 20.50 12.32 -1.26
N CYS A 2 19.78 13.07 -2.09
CA CYS A 2 19.83 14.53 -2.01
C CYS A 2 18.93 14.94 -0.84
N ILE A 3 19.55 15.29 0.27
CA ILE A 3 18.88 15.97 1.38
C ILE A 3 18.61 17.38 0.86
N ARG A 4 17.35 17.70 0.65
CA ARG A 4 16.91 19.03 0.32
C ARG A 4 16.32 19.63 1.59
N ASP A 5 16.79 20.82 1.93
CA ASP A 5 16.20 21.62 2.99
C ASP A 5 14.69 21.71 2.80
N ARG A 6 13.91 21.21 3.75
CA ARG A 6 12.45 21.19 3.72
C ARG A 6 11.81 22.19 4.67
N GLY A 7 12.59 23.13 5.15
CA GLY A 7 12.06 24.27 5.88
C GLY A 7 11.54 23.97 7.29
N ASN A 8 11.94 22.85 7.91
CA ASN A 8 11.70 22.65 9.33
C ASN A 8 12.88 23.21 10.12
N SER A 9 12.60 24.09 11.06
CA SER A 9 13.64 24.74 11.88
C SER A 9 14.34 23.82 12.88
N LEU A 10 13.79 22.61 13.13
CA LEU A 10 14.30 21.66 14.13
C LEU A 10 15.09 20.50 13.53
N TYR A 11 14.81 20.13 12.28
CA TYR A 11 15.49 19.02 11.59
C TYR A 11 15.36 19.12 10.07
N ASP A 12 16.32 18.60 9.34
CA ASP A 12 16.35 18.65 7.87
C ASP A 12 15.53 17.54 7.23
N ILE A 13 15.38 16.39 7.89
CA ILE A 13 14.67 15.20 7.39
C ILE A 13 13.92 14.48 8.51
N ASP A 14 12.79 13.87 8.15
CA ASP A 14 12.04 12.95 9.00
C ASP A 14 12.68 11.56 9.04
N SER A 15 12.55 10.87 10.17
CA SER A 15 12.91 9.44 10.30
C SER A 15 11.88 8.47 9.71
N THR A 16 10.80 8.99 9.10
CA THR A 16 9.72 8.20 8.53
C THR A 16 9.96 7.83 7.06
N ASN A 17 9.06 7.04 6.47
CA ASN A 17 9.09 6.69 5.05
C ASN A 17 8.83 7.88 4.10
N MET A 18 8.48 9.04 4.63
CA MET A 18 8.36 10.27 3.84
C MET A 18 9.72 10.79 3.38
N ASN A 19 10.77 10.51 4.14
CA ASN A 19 12.17 10.84 3.80
C ASN A 19 13.01 9.55 3.75
N GLN A 20 13.48 9.09 4.89
CA GLN A 20 14.28 7.87 5.03
C GLN A 20 13.97 7.24 6.40
N VAL A 21 13.47 6.01 6.39
CA VAL A 21 13.25 5.29 7.65
C VAL A 21 14.58 5.14 8.38
N TYR A 22 14.65 5.71 9.58
CA TYR A 22 15.81 5.64 10.47
C TYR A 22 15.38 5.06 11.81
N ILE A 23 15.93 3.91 12.17
CA ILE A 23 15.58 3.15 13.37
C ILE A 23 16.69 3.16 14.44
N GLY A 24 17.62 4.12 14.35
CA GLY A 24 18.70 4.31 15.31
C GLY A 24 20.08 3.84 14.79
N LEU A 25 21.11 4.17 15.56
CA LEU A 25 22.50 3.85 15.23
C LEU A 25 22.77 2.34 15.23
N GLU A 26 22.06 1.59 16.07
CA GLU A 26 22.20 0.15 16.22
C GLU A 26 21.74 -0.63 14.99
N ALA A 27 20.86 -0.05 14.17
CA ALA A 27 20.45 -0.63 12.89
C ALA A 27 21.54 -0.59 11.82
N GLY A 28 22.61 0.17 12.03
CA GLY A 28 23.72 0.34 11.12
C GLY A 28 24.65 -0.89 11.09
N THR A 29 24.65 -1.63 10.00
CA THR A 29 25.60 -2.72 9.77
C THR A 29 26.98 -2.18 9.30
N HIS A 30 28.01 -2.99 9.42
CA HIS A 30 29.35 -2.64 8.88
C HIS A 30 29.31 -2.34 7.37
N LYS A 31 28.43 -3.05 6.62
CA LYS A 31 28.21 -2.82 5.18
C LYS A 31 27.57 -1.47 4.90
N THR A 32 26.58 -1.06 5.68
CA THR A 32 25.91 0.24 5.50
C THR A 32 26.83 1.40 5.89
N LYS A 33 27.60 1.29 6.98
CA LYS A 33 28.60 2.28 7.36
C LYS A 33 29.66 2.46 6.28
N ARG A 34 30.18 1.36 5.71
CA ARG A 34 31.14 1.39 4.61
C ARG A 34 30.56 2.03 3.35
N ALA A 35 29.28 1.72 3.00
CA ALA A 35 28.62 2.33 1.86
C ALA A 35 28.47 3.85 2.03
N VAL A 36 28.04 4.32 3.21
CA VAL A 36 27.93 5.76 3.51
C VAL A 36 29.28 6.45 3.40
N ASN A 37 30.33 5.89 4.01
CA ASN A 37 31.68 6.50 3.96
C ASN A 37 32.23 6.57 2.54
N SER A 38 32.03 5.53 1.72
CA SER A 38 32.53 5.48 0.33
C SER A 38 31.76 6.38 -0.63
N THR A 39 30.59 6.86 -0.25
CA THR A 39 29.75 7.76 -1.05
C THR A 39 29.62 9.16 -0.46
N ARG A 40 30.45 9.47 0.55
CA ARG A 40 30.44 10.77 1.23
C ARG A 40 30.66 11.90 0.21
N SER A 41 29.84 12.93 0.31
CA SER A 41 29.84 14.10 -0.57
C SER A 41 29.57 13.81 -2.06
N LEU A 42 29.15 12.61 -2.44
CA LEU A 42 28.72 12.32 -3.80
C LEU A 42 27.24 12.65 -3.98
N VAL A 43 26.90 13.30 -5.06
CA VAL A 43 25.53 13.67 -5.43
C VAL A 43 25.23 13.28 -6.87
N LEU A 44 23.95 13.16 -7.18
CA LEU A 44 23.47 12.99 -8.55
C LEU A 44 23.07 14.34 -9.12
N THR A 45 23.58 14.64 -10.32
CA THR A 45 23.27 15.87 -11.05
C THR A 45 22.74 15.55 -12.44
N TYR A 46 21.89 16.43 -12.94
CA TYR A 46 21.44 16.47 -14.32
C TYR A 46 21.57 17.92 -14.80
N GLU A 47 22.26 18.15 -15.91
CA GLU A 47 22.55 19.51 -16.42
C GLU A 47 23.13 20.41 -15.33
N ASN A 48 24.11 19.89 -14.58
CA ASN A 48 24.79 20.55 -13.46
C ASN A 48 23.89 21.01 -12.28
N LYS A 49 22.66 20.54 -12.20
CA LYS A 49 21.73 20.77 -11.06
C LYS A 49 21.51 19.49 -10.29
N LEU A 50 21.31 19.60 -8.98
CA LEU A 50 20.92 18.46 -8.17
C LEU A 50 19.59 17.86 -8.65
N ILE A 51 19.52 16.54 -8.76
CA ILE A 51 18.27 15.87 -9.13
C ILE A 51 17.37 15.64 -7.92
N ASN A 52 16.09 15.46 -8.20
CA ASN A 52 15.15 14.90 -7.25
C ASN A 52 15.25 13.36 -7.31
N ALA A 53 16.14 12.78 -6.49
CA ALA A 53 16.47 11.35 -6.52
C ALA A 53 15.37 10.50 -5.84
N LEU A 54 14.17 10.49 -6.44
CA LEU A 54 13.01 9.75 -5.95
C LEU A 54 13.25 8.24 -6.04
N PHE A 55 12.78 7.51 -5.04
CA PHE A 55 12.84 6.05 -5.01
C PHE A 55 11.58 5.46 -4.39
N HIS A 56 11.35 4.18 -4.66
CA HIS A 56 10.20 3.43 -4.15
C HIS A 56 10.59 1.97 -3.92
N SER A 57 9.71 1.20 -3.31
CA SER A 57 10.02 -0.20 -2.97
C SER A 57 10.11 -1.08 -4.22
N SER A 58 9.06 -1.10 -5.06
CA SER A 58 8.93 -2.06 -6.18
C SER A 58 7.94 -1.53 -7.21
N SER A 59 8.31 -1.52 -8.50
CA SER A 59 7.48 -0.98 -9.59
C SER A 59 6.67 -2.04 -10.34
N ALA A 60 6.97 -3.32 -10.13
CA ALA A 60 6.37 -4.46 -10.82
C ALA A 60 6.72 -4.54 -12.32
N GLY A 61 8.00 -4.37 -12.63
CA GLY A 61 8.57 -4.60 -13.95
C GLY A 61 8.87 -3.36 -14.78
N MET A 62 8.19 -2.25 -14.55
CA MET A 62 8.45 -0.95 -15.20
C MET A 62 8.29 0.19 -14.21
N THR A 63 9.27 1.09 -14.15
CA THR A 63 9.11 2.36 -13.41
C THR A 63 8.18 3.30 -14.17
N GLU A 64 7.71 4.34 -13.49
CA GLU A 64 6.74 5.30 -14.04
C GLU A 64 7.45 6.60 -14.46
N ASN A 65 6.90 7.28 -15.45
CA ASN A 65 7.33 8.64 -15.79
C ASN A 65 6.86 9.62 -14.71
N SER A 66 7.69 10.61 -14.39
CA SER A 66 7.34 11.62 -13.38
C SER A 66 6.05 12.38 -13.70
N GLN A 67 5.84 12.74 -14.98
CA GLN A 67 4.64 13.47 -15.43
C GLN A 67 3.33 12.67 -15.37
N ASP A 68 3.41 11.34 -15.27
CA ASP A 68 2.25 10.49 -15.16
C ASP A 68 1.73 10.40 -13.71
N VAL A 69 2.59 10.74 -12.74
CA VAL A 69 2.26 10.73 -11.30
C VAL A 69 2.13 12.14 -10.75
N TRP A 70 2.97 13.07 -11.20
CA TRP A 70 2.97 14.47 -10.78
C TRP A 70 2.90 15.41 -11.99
N LYS A 71 2.63 16.69 -11.74
CA LYS A 71 2.58 17.71 -12.81
C LYS A 71 3.92 17.97 -13.48
N ASN A 72 5.03 17.77 -12.74
CA ASN A 72 6.37 18.12 -13.21
C ASN A 72 6.98 16.97 -14.03
N LYS A 73 7.46 17.29 -15.22
CA LYS A 73 8.25 16.40 -16.06
C LYS A 73 9.73 16.57 -15.74
N TYR A 74 10.35 15.49 -15.26
CA TYR A 74 11.81 15.45 -15.06
C TYR A 74 12.41 14.48 -16.08
N PRO A 75 13.28 14.92 -17.02
CA PRO A 75 13.84 14.06 -18.07
C PRO A 75 14.56 12.84 -17.53
N TYR A 76 15.23 12.99 -16.39
CA TYR A 76 15.94 11.90 -15.71
C TYR A 76 15.03 10.92 -14.94
N LEU A 77 13.73 11.21 -14.78
CA LEU A 77 12.72 10.35 -14.16
C LEU A 77 11.75 9.80 -15.21
N SER A 78 12.30 9.24 -16.28
CA SER A 78 11.55 8.53 -17.31
C SER A 78 11.37 7.05 -16.94
N SER A 79 10.33 6.43 -17.48
CA SER A 79 10.05 5.00 -17.30
C SER A 79 11.21 4.14 -17.81
N VAL A 80 11.62 3.16 -17.01
CA VAL A 80 12.64 2.18 -17.34
C VAL A 80 12.22 0.79 -16.88
N LYS A 81 12.78 -0.23 -17.52
CA LYS A 81 12.60 -1.64 -17.10
C LYS A 81 13.08 -1.83 -15.67
N ASP A 82 12.30 -2.53 -14.88
CA ASP A 82 12.66 -2.92 -13.51
C ASP A 82 12.84 -4.43 -13.41
N PHE A 83 13.72 -4.86 -12.51
CA PHE A 83 14.11 -6.24 -12.30
C PHE A 83 13.64 -6.76 -10.94
N ASP A 84 12.49 -6.33 -10.48
CA ASP A 84 11.95 -6.56 -9.14
C ASP A 84 11.08 -7.83 -9.01
N LYS A 85 11.09 -8.74 -10.00
CA LYS A 85 10.29 -9.97 -10.02
C LYS A 85 10.50 -10.87 -8.79
N ASN A 86 11.69 -10.82 -8.18
CA ASN A 86 12.04 -11.61 -7.01
C ASN A 86 11.56 -10.99 -5.68
N ASN A 87 10.76 -9.91 -5.73
CA ASN A 87 10.14 -9.37 -4.54
C ASN A 87 9.02 -10.29 -4.04
N PRO A 88 9.13 -10.91 -2.85
CA PRO A 88 8.12 -11.83 -2.33
C PRO A 88 6.78 -11.14 -2.04
N LYS A 89 6.79 -9.81 -1.90
CA LYS A 89 5.61 -8.97 -1.70
C LYS A 89 5.20 -8.22 -2.97
N LEU A 90 5.61 -8.71 -4.15
CA LEU A 90 5.30 -8.08 -5.44
C LEU A 90 3.80 -8.01 -5.69
N ARG A 91 3.09 -9.10 -5.41
CA ARG A 91 1.63 -9.19 -5.52
C ARG A 91 1.01 -9.01 -4.15
N TRP A 92 -0.12 -8.34 -4.11
CA TRP A 92 -0.87 -8.13 -2.88
C TRP A 92 -2.36 -8.00 -3.17
N ASN A 93 -3.17 -8.37 -2.20
CA ASN A 93 -4.62 -8.19 -2.21
C ASN A 93 -5.02 -7.42 -0.95
N GLN A 94 -6.06 -6.63 -1.06
CA GLN A 94 -6.70 -5.92 0.05
C GLN A 94 -8.21 -5.97 -0.15
N LYS A 95 -8.94 -6.17 0.93
CA LYS A 95 -10.39 -6.30 0.92
C LYS A 95 -11.02 -5.13 1.64
N PHE A 96 -12.20 -4.76 1.19
CA PHE A 96 -12.99 -3.69 1.81
C PHE A 96 -14.43 -4.15 1.89
N SER A 97 -14.98 -4.15 3.09
CA SER A 97 -16.41 -4.34 3.32
C SER A 97 -17.21 -3.11 2.86
N LYS A 98 -18.53 -3.26 2.72
CA LYS A 98 -19.43 -2.13 2.40
C LYS A 98 -19.28 -1.02 3.47
N SER A 99 -19.25 -1.38 4.75
CA SER A 99 -19.11 -0.43 5.86
C SER A 99 -17.80 0.35 5.83
N GLN A 100 -16.67 -0.34 5.53
CA GLN A 100 -15.38 0.32 5.35
C GLN A 100 -15.39 1.30 4.19
N LEU A 101 -16.00 0.95 3.06
CA LEU A 101 -16.13 1.83 1.90
C LEU A 101 -17.02 3.05 2.20
N GLN A 102 -18.09 2.89 3.00
CA GLN A 102 -18.93 3.99 3.45
C GLN A 102 -18.17 4.95 4.36
N LYS A 103 -17.36 4.44 5.31
CA LYS A 103 -16.48 5.26 6.16
C LYS A 103 -15.43 6.04 5.35
N LEU A 104 -14.84 5.38 4.33
CA LEU A 104 -13.82 6.00 3.47
C LEU A 104 -14.40 7.04 2.50
N PHE A 105 -15.65 6.84 2.02
CA PHE A 105 -16.29 7.67 1.02
C PHE A 105 -17.71 8.12 1.45
N PRO A 106 -17.83 8.83 2.61
CA PRO A 106 -19.14 9.15 3.19
C PRO A 106 -19.97 10.08 2.30
N ARG A 107 -19.34 10.98 1.54
CA ARG A 107 -20.04 11.93 0.65
C ARG A 107 -20.90 11.26 -0.41
N ILE A 108 -20.48 10.10 -0.89
CA ILE A 108 -21.20 9.34 -1.93
C ILE A 108 -21.86 8.08 -1.38
N GLY A 109 -21.84 7.86 -0.05
CA GLY A 109 -22.43 6.69 0.59
C GLY A 109 -21.68 5.38 0.37
N GLY A 110 -20.34 5.45 0.25
CA GLY A 110 -19.50 4.29 -0.03
C GLY A 110 -19.14 4.13 -1.51
N ILE A 111 -18.77 2.92 -1.92
CA ILE A 111 -18.48 2.59 -3.33
C ILE A 111 -19.21 1.30 -3.70
N ASN A 112 -20.03 1.36 -4.74
CA ASN A 112 -20.76 0.22 -5.31
C ASN A 112 -20.17 -0.21 -6.66
N LYS A 113 -19.54 0.73 -7.40
CA LYS A 113 -18.91 0.50 -8.70
C LYS A 113 -17.70 1.40 -8.85
N ILE A 114 -16.66 0.89 -9.51
CA ILE A 114 -15.45 1.64 -9.88
C ILE A 114 -15.22 1.47 -11.37
N GLU A 115 -15.05 2.58 -12.06
CA GLU A 115 -14.70 2.64 -13.49
C GLU A 115 -13.33 3.27 -13.64
N ILE A 116 -12.37 2.55 -14.24
CA ILE A 116 -11.06 3.10 -14.57
C ILE A 116 -11.25 3.96 -15.84
N LEU A 117 -11.08 5.27 -15.69
CA LEU A 117 -11.24 6.22 -16.80
C LEU A 117 -10.01 6.25 -17.70
N ASN A 118 -8.83 6.23 -17.07
CA ASN A 118 -7.56 6.17 -17.80
C ASN A 118 -6.44 5.58 -16.94
N VAL A 119 -5.44 5.10 -17.65
CA VAL A 119 -4.21 4.56 -17.06
C VAL A 119 -3.00 5.28 -17.62
N THR A 120 -1.87 5.17 -16.93
CA THR A 120 -0.57 5.64 -17.42
C THR A 120 -0.04 4.71 -18.52
N SER A 121 1.05 5.10 -19.16
CA SER A 121 1.75 4.27 -20.16
C SER A 121 2.22 2.92 -19.61
N THR A 122 2.39 2.80 -18.30
CA THR A 122 2.79 1.55 -17.61
C THR A 122 1.61 0.76 -17.03
N GLY A 123 0.37 1.18 -17.30
CA GLY A 123 -0.85 0.50 -16.88
C GLY A 123 -1.32 0.84 -15.45
N ARG A 124 -0.73 1.84 -14.80
CA ARG A 124 -1.18 2.31 -13.49
C ARG A 124 -2.43 3.16 -13.60
N VAL A 125 -3.34 3.00 -12.66
CA VAL A 125 -4.57 3.80 -12.60
C VAL A 125 -4.24 5.27 -12.42
N LYS A 126 -4.69 6.12 -13.36
CA LYS A 126 -4.50 7.57 -13.34
C LYS A 126 -5.74 8.29 -12.80
N ASN A 127 -6.92 7.93 -13.27
CA ASN A 127 -8.19 8.42 -12.75
C ASN A 127 -9.24 7.33 -12.76
N VAL A 128 -10.12 7.38 -11.76
CA VAL A 128 -11.29 6.52 -11.64
C VAL A 128 -12.54 7.35 -11.40
N ARG A 129 -13.68 6.83 -11.85
CA ARG A 129 -15.00 7.26 -11.43
C ARG A 129 -15.53 6.23 -10.45
N ILE A 130 -15.98 6.70 -9.31
CA ILE A 130 -16.55 5.89 -8.24
C ILE A 130 -18.02 6.22 -8.09
N HIS A 131 -18.85 5.20 -7.95
CA HIS A 131 -20.30 5.34 -7.77
C HIS A 131 -20.64 4.78 -6.39
N GLY A 132 -21.38 5.52 -5.62
CA GLY A 132 -21.90 5.15 -4.30
C GLY A 132 -23.42 5.25 -4.24
N ASP A 133 -23.97 5.05 -3.05
CA ASP A 133 -25.41 5.08 -2.82
C ASP A 133 -26.01 6.47 -3.00
N PHE A 134 -25.23 7.56 -2.80
CA PHE A 134 -25.70 8.95 -2.82
C PHE A 134 -25.15 9.76 -4.00
N GLY A 135 -24.40 9.15 -4.90
CA GLY A 135 -23.89 9.83 -6.07
C GLY A 135 -22.59 9.28 -6.62
N THR A 136 -21.95 10.08 -7.44
CA THR A 136 -20.74 9.72 -8.17
C THR A 136 -19.65 10.76 -7.92
N ASP A 137 -18.40 10.32 -7.81
CA ASP A 137 -17.24 11.20 -7.72
C ASP A 137 -16.13 10.73 -8.67
N GLN A 138 -15.24 11.64 -9.04
CA GLN A 138 -14.05 11.32 -9.81
C GLN A 138 -12.82 11.63 -9.01
N ILE A 139 -11.94 10.65 -8.87
CA ILE A 139 -10.75 10.72 -8.01
C ILE A 139 -9.51 10.24 -8.76
N SER A 140 -8.35 10.87 -8.47
CA SER A 140 -7.09 10.43 -9.04
C SER A 140 -6.64 9.07 -8.47
N GLY A 141 -5.86 8.31 -9.24
CA GLY A 141 -5.25 7.06 -8.78
C GLY A 141 -4.35 7.27 -7.56
N VAL A 142 -3.70 8.43 -7.44
CA VAL A 142 -2.87 8.78 -6.28
C VAL A 142 -3.74 9.00 -5.04
N ASP A 143 -4.87 9.68 -5.19
CA ASP A 143 -5.74 10.01 -4.06
C ASP A 143 -6.54 8.78 -3.59
N ILE A 144 -7.05 7.94 -4.53
CA ILE A 144 -7.69 6.69 -4.14
C ILE A 144 -6.70 5.75 -3.45
N ARG A 145 -5.44 5.69 -3.93
CA ARG A 145 -4.37 4.94 -3.27
C ARG A 145 -4.15 5.42 -1.83
N LYS A 146 -4.06 6.73 -1.60
CA LYS A 146 -3.87 7.30 -0.26
C LYS A 146 -5.08 7.00 0.62
N LYS A 147 -6.28 7.27 0.13
CA LYS A 147 -7.52 7.15 0.88
C LYS A 147 -7.82 5.72 1.30
N MET A 148 -7.56 4.76 0.43
CA MET A 148 -7.74 3.33 0.70
C MET A 148 -6.46 2.66 1.24
N ASN A 149 -5.39 3.40 1.50
CA ASN A 149 -4.08 2.89 1.96
C ASN A 149 -3.53 1.74 1.09
N LEU A 150 -3.67 1.86 -0.26
CA LEU A 150 -3.18 0.85 -1.18
C LEU A 150 -1.66 0.96 -1.36
N LYS A 151 -0.99 -0.16 -1.58
CA LYS A 151 0.47 -0.18 -1.74
C LYS A 151 0.96 0.49 -3.01
N SER A 152 0.17 0.47 -4.09
CA SER A 152 0.51 1.09 -5.39
C SER A 152 -0.76 1.51 -6.13
N THR A 153 -0.59 2.17 -7.28
CA THR A 153 -1.67 2.47 -8.24
C THR A 153 -1.77 1.46 -9.38
N LEU A 154 -0.90 0.42 -9.41
CA LEU A 154 -1.01 -0.69 -10.35
C LEU A 154 -1.97 -1.73 -9.77
N VAL A 155 -3.26 -1.50 -9.95
CA VAL A 155 -4.33 -2.23 -9.27
C VAL A 155 -5.46 -2.62 -10.22
N ARG A 156 -6.20 -3.65 -9.80
CA ARG A 156 -7.48 -4.05 -10.35
C ARG A 156 -8.52 -4.06 -9.24
N PHE A 157 -9.71 -3.62 -9.53
CA PHE A 157 -10.84 -3.59 -8.62
C PHE A 157 -11.85 -4.66 -9.05
N LYS A 158 -12.29 -5.49 -8.14
CA LYS A 158 -13.34 -6.51 -8.38
C LYS A 158 -14.26 -6.55 -7.20
N PHE A 159 -15.56 -6.37 -7.43
CA PHE A 159 -16.59 -6.71 -6.45
C PHE A 159 -16.89 -8.20 -6.55
N VAL A 160 -16.88 -8.88 -5.43
CA VAL A 160 -17.18 -10.31 -5.30
C VAL A 160 -18.22 -10.50 -4.20
N GLU A 161 -19.02 -11.53 -4.32
CA GLU A 161 -19.92 -11.95 -3.24
C GLU A 161 -19.10 -12.61 -2.12
N ASP A 162 -19.40 -12.30 -0.86
CA ASP A 162 -18.61 -12.79 0.28
C ASP A 162 -18.59 -14.33 0.34
N ASN A 163 -19.63 -15.00 -0.18
CA ASN A 163 -19.70 -16.45 -0.26
C ASN A 163 -18.76 -17.08 -1.30
N GLU A 164 -18.56 -16.43 -2.46
CA GLU A 164 -17.60 -16.93 -3.48
C GLU A 164 -16.17 -16.91 -2.97
N PHE A 165 -15.85 -15.98 -2.09
CA PHE A 165 -14.47 -15.83 -1.61
C PHE A 165 -14.11 -16.83 -0.51
N LYS A 166 -15.07 -17.29 0.29
CA LYS A 166 -14.86 -18.36 1.27
C LYS A 166 -14.53 -19.68 0.58
N SER A 167 -15.11 -19.92 -0.59
CA SER A 167 -14.88 -21.13 -1.41
C SER A 167 -13.48 -21.21 -2.03
N LEU A 168 -12.79 -20.10 -2.25
CA LEU A 168 -11.46 -20.07 -2.89
C LEU A 168 -10.27 -20.28 -1.93
N ASN A 169 -10.51 -20.23 -0.64
CA ASN A 169 -9.48 -20.34 0.40
C ASN A 169 -9.65 -21.50 1.37
N ASP A 170 -10.74 -22.28 1.25
CA ASP A 170 -10.96 -23.45 2.08
C ASP A 170 -10.72 -24.75 1.32
N THR A 171 -9.84 -25.59 1.87
CA THR A 171 -9.84 -27.04 1.64
C THR A 171 -11.22 -27.61 1.99
N PRO A 172 -11.70 -28.63 1.27
CA PRO A 172 -13.10 -29.06 1.35
C PRO A 172 -13.43 -29.59 2.75
N LYS A 173 -14.29 -28.90 3.45
CA LYS A 173 -14.94 -29.44 4.65
C LYS A 173 -16.40 -29.76 4.34
N LEU A 174 -16.67 -31.04 4.51
CA LEU A 174 -17.94 -31.72 4.30
C LEU A 174 -19.11 -31.07 5.07
N LEU A 175 -20.27 -31.13 4.37
CA LEU A 175 -21.65 -31.31 4.87
C LEU A 175 -22.33 -30.20 5.70
N SER A 176 -23.37 -29.75 5.01
CA SER A 176 -24.66 -29.22 5.48
C SER A 176 -25.06 -29.55 6.92
N THR A 177 -25.46 -28.48 7.64
CA THR A 177 -26.57 -28.62 8.62
C THR A 177 -27.56 -27.50 8.39
N ASN A 178 -28.72 -27.85 7.86
CA ASN A 178 -29.94 -27.06 7.94
C ASN A 178 -30.30 -26.86 9.41
N GLY A 179 -30.54 -25.63 9.84
CA GLY A 179 -31.30 -25.38 11.05
C GLY A 179 -30.65 -24.64 12.21
N LEU A 180 -29.76 -23.68 11.99
CA LEU A 180 -29.27 -22.78 13.07
C LEU A 180 -29.09 -21.35 12.57
N GLU A 181 -30.15 -20.70 12.14
CA GLU A 181 -30.12 -19.33 11.60
C GLU A 181 -29.82 -18.25 12.65
N ASN A 182 -29.81 -18.56 13.96
CA ASN A 182 -29.65 -17.58 15.05
C ASN A 182 -28.45 -17.83 16.00
N GLU A 183 -27.61 -18.82 15.75
CA GLU A 183 -26.46 -19.07 16.61
C GLU A 183 -25.32 -18.04 16.34
N PRO A 184 -24.68 -17.50 17.40
CA PRO A 184 -23.58 -16.59 17.26
C PRO A 184 -22.39 -17.25 16.58
N LEU A 185 -21.63 -16.46 15.81
CA LEU A 185 -20.39 -16.91 15.18
C LEU A 185 -19.27 -16.99 16.22
N THR A 186 -18.30 -17.88 16.01
CA THR A 186 -17.11 -17.95 16.87
C THR A 186 -15.91 -17.38 16.14
N HIS A 187 -15.26 -16.36 16.72
CA HIS A 187 -13.98 -15.82 16.28
C HIS A 187 -12.85 -16.27 17.22
N ILE A 188 -11.71 -16.70 16.68
CA ILE A 188 -10.51 -17.01 17.46
C ILE A 188 -9.53 -15.85 17.31
N VAL A 189 -9.21 -15.18 18.41
CA VAL A 189 -8.34 -14.01 18.44
C VAL A 189 -6.93 -14.35 17.94
N ARG A 190 -6.44 -13.60 16.98
CA ARG A 190 -5.11 -13.75 16.37
C ARG A 190 -4.20 -12.57 16.73
N VAL A 191 -2.92 -12.70 16.43
CA VAL A 191 -1.94 -11.60 16.59
C VAL A 191 -2.37 -10.39 15.76
N GLY A 192 -2.54 -9.25 16.42
CA GLY A 192 -2.97 -7.99 15.79
C GLY A 192 -4.48 -7.73 15.82
N ASP A 193 -5.29 -8.67 16.35
CA ASP A 193 -6.71 -8.44 16.54
C ASP A 193 -6.96 -7.50 17.72
N THR A 194 -7.97 -6.65 17.54
CA THR A 194 -8.61 -5.85 18.60
C THR A 194 -10.11 -6.00 18.49
N LEU A 195 -10.87 -5.75 19.57
CA LEU A 195 -12.33 -5.81 19.50
C LEU A 195 -12.91 -4.89 18.40
N ILE A 196 -12.28 -3.74 18.14
CA ILE A 196 -12.69 -2.83 17.08
C ILE A 196 -12.51 -3.48 15.71
N VAL A 197 -11.36 -4.13 15.46
CA VAL A 197 -11.06 -4.81 14.19
C VAL A 197 -12.00 -5.99 13.99
N ILE A 198 -12.27 -6.77 15.06
CA ILE A 198 -13.20 -7.91 15.02
C ILE A 198 -14.63 -7.43 14.78
N ALA A 199 -15.08 -6.39 15.48
CA ALA A 199 -16.40 -5.79 15.30
C ALA A 199 -16.60 -5.30 13.85
N ASP A 200 -15.60 -4.59 13.30
CA ASP A 200 -15.60 -4.12 11.91
C ASP A 200 -15.59 -5.29 10.90
N GLN A 201 -14.90 -6.38 11.21
CA GLN A 201 -14.85 -7.58 10.35
C GLN A 201 -16.21 -8.26 10.22
N TYR A 202 -17.01 -8.26 11.29
CA TYR A 202 -18.31 -8.94 11.34
C TYR A 202 -19.50 -7.98 11.19
N ASP A 203 -19.23 -6.69 10.98
CA ASP A 203 -20.26 -5.64 10.84
C ASP A 203 -21.21 -5.58 12.06
N VAL A 204 -20.63 -5.62 13.25
CA VAL A 204 -21.32 -5.51 14.55
C VAL A 204 -20.63 -4.45 15.40
N SER A 205 -21.28 -4.01 16.49
CA SER A 205 -20.65 -3.08 17.41
C SER A 205 -19.70 -3.78 18.40
N VAL A 206 -18.74 -3.05 18.94
CA VAL A 206 -17.86 -3.56 20.00
C VAL A 206 -18.67 -3.91 21.24
N GLU A 207 -19.69 -3.12 21.54
CA GLU A 207 -20.59 -3.28 22.67
C GLU A 207 -21.37 -4.60 22.59
N GLU A 208 -21.81 -5.00 21.39
CA GLU A 208 -22.50 -6.28 21.17
C GLU A 208 -21.56 -7.47 21.42
N ILE A 209 -20.31 -7.40 20.96
CA ILE A 209 -19.32 -8.46 21.24
C ILE A 209 -19.01 -8.51 22.74
N VAL A 210 -18.81 -7.37 23.38
CA VAL A 210 -18.53 -7.28 24.82
C VAL A 210 -19.67 -7.88 25.64
N ALA A 211 -20.91 -7.51 25.32
CA ALA A 211 -22.11 -8.02 26.01
C ALA A 211 -22.26 -9.54 25.86
N LEU A 212 -22.09 -10.05 24.61
CA LEU A 212 -22.25 -11.48 24.31
C LEU A 212 -21.19 -12.37 24.97
N ASN A 213 -20.00 -11.81 25.26
CA ASN A 213 -18.87 -12.54 25.86
C ASN A 213 -18.63 -12.19 27.32
N ASN A 214 -19.44 -11.36 27.94
CA ASN A 214 -19.27 -10.88 29.32
C ASN A 214 -17.87 -10.28 29.59
N ILE A 215 -17.32 -9.55 28.62
CA ILE A 215 -16.00 -8.94 28.72
C ILE A 215 -16.08 -7.73 29.65
N LYS A 216 -15.37 -7.80 30.80
CA LYS A 216 -15.34 -6.71 31.79
C LYS A 216 -14.45 -5.54 31.38
N ASP A 217 -13.39 -5.80 30.63
CA ASP A 217 -12.45 -4.81 30.13
C ASP A 217 -12.25 -5.00 28.62
N SER A 218 -12.83 -4.09 27.83
CA SER A 218 -12.77 -4.12 26.37
C SER A 218 -11.37 -3.87 25.77
N SER A 219 -10.39 -3.45 26.59
CA SER A 219 -9.03 -3.24 26.14
C SER A 219 -8.19 -4.53 26.11
N ILE A 220 -8.69 -5.63 26.72
CA ILE A 220 -7.90 -6.86 26.92
C ILE A 220 -8.60 -8.07 26.28
N ILE A 221 -8.10 -8.50 25.11
CA ILE A 221 -8.38 -9.80 24.52
C ILE A 221 -7.09 -10.59 24.35
N LYS A 222 -7.13 -11.91 24.52
CA LYS A 222 -5.92 -12.77 24.48
C LYS A 222 -5.87 -13.55 23.16
N ILE A 223 -4.67 -13.68 22.58
CA ILE A 223 -4.43 -14.54 21.41
C ILE A 223 -4.91 -15.96 21.74
N GLY A 224 -5.68 -16.56 20.83
CA GLY A 224 -6.30 -17.87 21.02
C GLY A 224 -7.65 -17.83 21.78
N GLN A 225 -8.07 -16.69 22.31
CA GLN A 225 -9.36 -16.54 22.96
C GLN A 225 -10.49 -16.76 21.93
N ARG A 226 -11.51 -17.51 22.31
CA ARG A 226 -12.75 -17.66 21.53
C ARG A 226 -13.71 -16.56 21.91
N LEU A 227 -14.15 -15.79 20.92
CA LEU A 227 -15.18 -14.76 21.08
C LEU A 227 -16.43 -15.16 20.30
N LEU A 228 -17.55 -15.09 20.95
CA LEU A 228 -18.85 -15.16 20.30
C LEU A 228 -19.15 -13.81 19.65
N VAL A 229 -19.50 -13.83 18.38
CA VAL A 229 -19.82 -12.63 17.62
C VAL A 229 -21.28 -12.72 17.18
N PRO A 230 -22.11 -11.71 17.49
CA PRO A 230 -23.51 -11.73 17.09
C PRO A 230 -23.62 -11.84 15.56
N ARG A 231 -24.62 -12.55 15.08
CA ARG A 231 -25.03 -12.42 13.68
C ARG A 231 -25.82 -11.13 13.55
N ASN A 232 -25.42 -10.28 12.63
CA ASN A 232 -26.21 -9.09 12.32
C ASN A 232 -27.51 -9.53 11.61
N PRO A 233 -28.70 -9.36 12.19
CA PRO A 233 -29.97 -9.80 11.60
C PRO A 233 -30.30 -9.07 10.29
N LEU A 234 -29.68 -7.92 10.01
CA LEU A 234 -29.82 -7.22 8.72
C LEU A 234 -29.10 -7.94 7.57
N ASN A 235 -28.24 -8.93 7.85
CA ASN A 235 -27.57 -9.76 6.85
C ASN A 235 -28.33 -11.05 6.50
N SER A 236 -29.49 -11.32 7.09
CA SER A 236 -30.26 -12.55 6.84
C SER A 236 -31.31 -12.46 5.73
N SER A 237 -31.48 -11.30 5.10
CA SER A 237 -32.41 -11.14 3.98
C SER A 237 -31.93 -10.10 2.99
N SER A 238 -31.06 -10.49 2.11
CA SER A 238 -30.88 -9.96 0.75
C SER A 238 -29.53 -10.41 0.19
N SER A 239 -29.38 -10.43 -1.11
CA SER A 239 -28.20 -10.78 -1.92
C SER A 239 -26.85 -10.77 -1.17
N PRO A 240 -25.98 -11.76 -1.32
CA PRO A 240 -24.73 -11.87 -0.58
C PRO A 240 -23.97 -10.55 -0.59
N ALA A 241 -23.48 -10.15 0.57
CA ALA A 241 -22.79 -8.86 0.73
C ALA A 241 -21.60 -8.79 -0.24
N LYS A 242 -21.60 -7.79 -1.10
CA LYS A 242 -20.50 -7.56 -2.03
C LYS A 242 -19.33 -6.91 -1.30
N ILE A 243 -18.16 -7.55 -1.36
CA ILE A 243 -16.89 -6.98 -0.92
C ILE A 243 -16.07 -6.50 -2.11
N LEU A 244 -15.37 -5.39 -1.94
CA LEU A 244 -14.41 -4.93 -2.94
C LEU A 244 -13.06 -5.60 -2.67
N VAL A 245 -12.57 -6.37 -3.63
CA VAL A 245 -11.21 -6.91 -3.64
C VAL A 245 -10.36 -6.04 -4.55
N VAL A 246 -9.30 -5.48 -3.98
CA VAL A 246 -8.28 -4.73 -4.71
C VAL A 246 -7.05 -5.60 -4.83
N SER A 247 -6.73 -6.03 -6.05
CA SER A 247 -5.51 -6.80 -6.36
C SER A 247 -4.49 -5.87 -6.99
N GLY A 248 -3.26 -5.87 -6.48
CA GLY A 248 -2.25 -4.95 -6.97
C GLY A 248 -0.85 -5.55 -7.06
N PHE A 249 0.03 -4.79 -7.71
CA PHE A 249 1.42 -5.14 -7.91
C PHE A 249 2.34 -4.00 -7.49
N GLY A 250 3.52 -4.35 -6.94
CA GLY A 250 4.51 -3.38 -6.51
C GLY A 250 4.10 -2.60 -5.27
N SER A 251 4.95 -1.67 -4.86
CA SER A 251 4.74 -0.83 -3.68
C SER A 251 5.46 0.50 -3.84
N GLY A 252 4.75 1.59 -3.64
CA GLY A 252 5.21 2.95 -3.82
C GLY A 252 4.61 3.64 -5.06
N HIS A 253 5.14 4.83 -5.38
CA HIS A 253 4.66 5.65 -6.49
C HIS A 253 5.17 5.20 -7.87
N GLY A 254 6.16 4.33 -7.92
CA GLY A 254 6.71 3.76 -9.15
C GLY A 254 7.77 4.60 -9.87
N VAL A 255 8.00 5.85 -9.49
CA VAL A 255 8.94 6.76 -10.19
C VAL A 255 10.36 6.66 -9.63
N GLY A 256 11.38 6.72 -10.50
CA GLY A 256 12.78 6.67 -10.14
C GLY A 256 13.25 5.29 -9.72
N MET A 257 14.13 5.19 -8.72
CA MET A 257 14.78 3.92 -8.39
C MET A 257 13.87 2.96 -7.61
N SER A 258 13.74 1.73 -8.11
CA SER A 258 13.15 0.63 -7.39
C SER A 258 14.18 -0.01 -6.44
N GLN A 259 13.85 -0.15 -5.17
CA GLN A 259 14.76 -0.79 -4.19
C GLN A 259 14.98 -2.28 -4.50
N TRP A 260 13.92 -3.00 -4.86
CA TRP A 260 14.03 -4.41 -5.24
C TRP A 260 14.73 -4.62 -6.56
N GLY A 261 14.52 -3.75 -7.54
CA GLY A 261 15.24 -3.77 -8.81
C GLY A 261 16.73 -3.46 -8.62
N ALA A 262 17.05 -2.44 -7.83
CA ALA A 262 18.43 -2.12 -7.48
C ALA A 262 19.13 -3.28 -6.74
N LYS A 263 18.44 -3.94 -5.79
CA LYS A 263 18.93 -5.12 -5.10
C LYS A 263 19.19 -6.27 -6.08
N HIS A 264 18.27 -6.53 -7.01
CA HIS A 264 18.46 -7.57 -8.03
C HIS A 264 19.70 -7.28 -8.89
N MET A 265 19.81 -6.06 -9.43
CA MET A 265 20.97 -5.67 -10.23
C MET A 265 22.28 -5.80 -9.46
N ALA A 266 22.31 -5.42 -8.19
CA ALA A 266 23.47 -5.58 -7.31
C ALA A 266 23.84 -7.06 -7.11
N ASN A 267 22.86 -7.94 -6.93
CA ASN A 267 23.08 -9.38 -6.82
C ASN A 267 23.63 -10.00 -8.11
N GLN A 268 23.37 -9.37 -9.26
CA GLN A 268 23.97 -9.75 -10.56
C GLN A 268 25.33 -9.07 -10.80
N GLY A 269 25.92 -8.44 -9.78
CA GLY A 269 27.24 -7.82 -9.86
C GLY A 269 27.27 -6.39 -10.39
N ALA A 270 26.12 -5.77 -10.64
CA ALA A 270 26.10 -4.37 -11.09
C ALA A 270 26.61 -3.43 -10.00
N LYS A 271 27.51 -2.52 -10.39
CA LYS A 271 28.04 -1.49 -9.49
C LYS A 271 26.99 -0.39 -9.24
N ALA A 272 27.08 0.28 -8.09
CA ALA A 272 26.17 1.36 -7.69
C ALA A 272 25.98 2.43 -8.79
N LYS A 273 27.07 2.83 -9.46
CA LYS A 273 27.03 3.78 -10.59
C LYS A 273 26.14 3.30 -11.74
N THR A 274 26.24 2.02 -12.09
CA THR A 274 25.43 1.39 -13.16
C THR A 274 23.95 1.37 -12.77
N ILE A 275 23.64 0.99 -11.53
CA ILE A 275 22.28 0.95 -11.00
C ILE A 275 21.66 2.34 -11.01
N LEU A 276 22.35 3.35 -10.49
CA LEU A 276 21.86 4.73 -10.46
C LEU A 276 21.60 5.27 -11.87
N LYS A 277 22.52 5.05 -12.83
CA LYS A 277 22.34 5.49 -14.22
C LYS A 277 21.26 4.72 -14.98
N HIS A 278 20.92 3.51 -14.52
CA HIS A 278 19.79 2.77 -15.07
C HIS A 278 18.46 3.45 -14.72
N PHE A 279 18.28 3.80 -13.44
CA PHE A 279 17.02 4.36 -12.95
C PHE A 279 16.88 5.88 -13.16
N TYR A 280 17.99 6.59 -13.24
CA TYR A 280 18.04 8.04 -13.48
C TYR A 280 18.79 8.31 -14.78
N LYS A 281 18.04 8.65 -15.83
CA LYS A 281 18.60 8.80 -17.16
C LYS A 281 19.43 10.08 -17.32
N GLY A 282 20.60 9.97 -17.95
CA GLY A 282 21.43 11.12 -18.24
C GLY A 282 22.10 11.79 -17.03
N VAL A 283 22.04 11.16 -15.84
CA VAL A 283 22.63 11.74 -14.64
C VAL A 283 24.13 11.48 -14.56
N GLU A 284 24.81 12.40 -13.88
CA GLU A 284 26.21 12.29 -13.50
C GLU A 284 26.33 12.17 -11.98
N ILE A 285 27.38 11.45 -11.53
CA ILE A 285 27.75 11.35 -10.12
C ILE A 285 28.97 12.21 -9.91
N LYS A 286 28.84 13.26 -9.13
CA LYS A 286 29.85 14.27 -8.89
C LYS A 286 30.04 14.56 -7.41
N PRO A 287 31.21 15.03 -6.97
CA PRO A 287 31.36 15.64 -5.65
C PRO A 287 30.40 16.83 -5.51
N PHE A 288 29.80 16.96 -4.33
CA PHE A 288 28.93 18.08 -4.03
C PHE A 288 29.68 19.41 -4.13
N LYS A 289 29.09 20.37 -4.80
CA LYS A 289 29.58 21.76 -4.89
C LYS A 289 28.42 22.69 -4.57
N LYS A 290 28.72 23.78 -3.84
CA LYS A 290 27.67 24.71 -3.36
C LYS A 290 26.81 25.30 -4.49
N TYR A 291 27.36 25.46 -5.68
CA TYR A 291 26.63 26.02 -6.84
C TYR A 291 25.63 25.03 -7.49
N PHE A 292 25.50 23.80 -6.98
CA PHE A 292 24.45 22.88 -7.42
C PHE A 292 23.09 23.16 -6.77
N LEU A 293 23.05 23.98 -5.72
CA LEU A 293 21.82 24.41 -5.08
C LEU A 293 21.18 25.55 -5.86
#